data_fb5c40db29caca39ab94f362fe7ab97d
#
_entry.id   fb5c40db29caca39ab94f362fe7ab97d
#
_cell.length_a   1.000
_cell.length_b   1.000
_cell.length_c   1.000
_cell.angle_alpha   90.00
_cell.angle_beta   90.00
_cell.angle_gamma   90.00
#
_symmetry.space_group_name_H-M   'P 1'
#
loop_
_entity.id
_entity.type
_entity.pdbx_description
1 polymer ?
#
loop_
_entity_poly.entity_id
_entity_poly.type
_entity_poly.pdbx_seq_one_letter_code
_entity_poly.pdbx_strand_id
1 'polypeptide(L)'
;MVDLSNRIQQIINQYIESGQYFTINRARQYGKTTLLYLLEKELRKQDYLVLSLSFEAADEYFESLGSLAEGLSLDIEECLREQNVDEKVLEEWNHSISERFPMRSLGTKISNLCRKCGKKVVLMIDEVDKSSDNQIFLSFLGLLREKYLKCQQGKNVTFHSVILAGVYDIKTLKLKLQDRKSVV
;
A
#
# COMPACT_ATOMS: atom_id res chain seq x y z
N MET A 1 -18.70 23.79 -1.48
CA MET A 1 -18.10 22.77 -0.62
C MET A 1 -18.24 21.43 -1.30
N VAL A 2 -17.14 20.83 -1.75
CA VAL A 2 -17.22 19.49 -2.33
C VAL A 2 -17.58 18.53 -1.19
N ASP A 3 -18.64 17.75 -1.35
CA ASP A 3 -19.03 16.76 -0.38
C ASP A 3 -18.01 15.61 -0.37
N LEU A 4 -17.03 15.74 0.52
CA LEU A 4 -15.96 14.75 0.70
C LEU A 4 -16.52 13.38 1.12
N SER A 5 -17.65 13.35 1.82
CA SER A 5 -18.27 12.10 2.27
C SER A 5 -18.76 11.28 1.08
N ASN A 6 -19.45 11.87 0.13
CA ASN A 6 -19.89 11.18 -1.09
C ASN A 6 -18.71 10.68 -1.91
N ARG A 7 -17.64 11.47 -1.98
CA ARG A 7 -16.43 11.07 -2.71
C ARG A 7 -15.71 9.89 -2.05
N ILE A 8 -15.62 9.88 -0.73
CA ILE A 8 -15.04 8.76 0.03
C ILE A 8 -15.85 7.49 -0.23
N GLN A 9 -17.17 7.56 -0.15
CA GLN A 9 -18.04 6.40 -0.45
C GLN A 9 -17.88 5.91 -1.89
N GLN A 10 -17.75 6.81 -2.86
CA GLN A 10 -17.48 6.43 -4.25
C GLN A 10 -16.15 5.70 -4.39
N ILE A 11 -15.08 6.17 -3.74
CA ILE A 11 -13.77 5.51 -3.77
C ILE A 11 -13.87 4.10 -3.16
N ILE A 12 -14.53 3.97 -2.02
CA ILE A 12 -14.69 2.69 -1.35
C ILE A 12 -15.48 1.72 -2.23
N ASN A 13 -16.65 2.13 -2.70
CA ASN A 13 -17.55 1.25 -3.43
C ASN A 13 -17.02 0.87 -4.82
N GLN A 14 -16.36 1.79 -5.53
CA GLN A 14 -15.91 1.57 -6.90
C GLN A 14 -14.54 0.89 -7.00
N TYR A 15 -13.65 1.15 -6.05
CA TYR A 15 -12.24 0.72 -6.14
C TYR A 15 -11.81 -0.22 -5.02
N ILE A 16 -12.12 0.12 -3.77
CA ILE A 16 -11.61 -0.64 -2.62
C ILE A 16 -12.38 -1.95 -2.44
N GLU A 17 -13.70 -1.93 -2.44
CA GLU A 17 -14.50 -3.15 -2.29
C GLU A 17 -14.20 -4.18 -3.37
N SER A 18 -13.95 -3.72 -4.59
CA SER A 18 -13.57 -4.59 -5.73
C SER A 18 -12.10 -5.04 -5.71
N GLY A 19 -11.32 -4.64 -4.72
CA GLY A 19 -9.93 -5.04 -4.57
C GLY A 19 -8.98 -4.47 -5.61
N GLN A 20 -9.24 -3.26 -6.10
CA GLN A 20 -8.39 -2.64 -7.10
C GLN A 20 -7.15 -1.99 -6.48
N TYR A 21 -6.06 -1.98 -7.25
CA TYR A 21 -4.87 -1.18 -7.01
C TYR A 21 -4.95 0.07 -7.87
N PHE A 22 -4.91 1.25 -7.27
CA PHE A 22 -5.15 2.50 -7.98
C PHE A 22 -4.34 3.68 -7.44
N THR A 23 -4.35 4.76 -8.19
CA THR A 23 -3.64 5.99 -7.83
C THR A 23 -4.62 7.13 -7.61
N ILE A 24 -4.32 7.97 -6.61
CA ILE A 24 -4.98 9.27 -6.41
C ILE A 24 -3.98 10.36 -6.78
N ASN A 25 -4.31 11.10 -7.83
CA ASN A 25 -3.50 12.19 -8.34
C ASN A 25 -4.22 13.51 -8.12
N ARG A 26 -3.61 14.42 -7.35
CA ARG A 26 -4.17 15.74 -7.08
C ARG A 26 -3.08 16.79 -6.87
N ALA A 27 -3.35 18.01 -7.33
CA ALA A 27 -2.51 19.16 -7.01
C ALA A 27 -2.43 19.39 -5.48
N ARG A 28 -1.27 19.82 -5.00
CA ARG A 28 -0.94 20.01 -3.57
C ARG A 28 -1.99 20.80 -2.78
N GLN A 29 -2.67 21.74 -3.43
CA GLN A 29 -3.58 22.70 -2.78
C GLN A 29 -4.98 22.17 -2.48
N TYR A 30 -5.30 20.91 -2.84
CA TYR A 30 -6.69 20.41 -2.80
C TYR A 30 -6.95 19.30 -1.77
N GLY A 31 -6.29 19.33 -0.62
CA GLY A 31 -6.66 18.48 0.51
C GLY A 31 -6.47 16.98 0.30
N LYS A 32 -5.43 16.56 -0.44
CA LYS A 32 -5.09 15.14 -0.66
C LYS A 32 -4.88 14.40 0.65
N THR A 33 -4.08 14.95 1.55
CA THR A 33 -3.81 14.37 2.87
C THR A 33 -5.09 14.28 3.71
N THR A 34 -5.95 15.29 3.64
CA THR A 34 -7.26 15.27 4.31
C THR A 34 -8.15 14.19 3.74
N LEU A 35 -8.17 14.00 2.42
CA LEU A 35 -8.93 12.93 1.77
C LEU A 35 -8.45 11.55 2.23
N LEU A 36 -7.14 11.32 2.25
CA LEU A 36 -6.56 10.06 2.70
C LEU A 36 -6.85 9.77 4.18
N TYR A 37 -6.72 10.79 5.02
CA TYR A 37 -7.05 10.68 6.44
C TYR A 37 -8.53 10.29 6.67
N LEU A 38 -9.44 10.96 5.99
CA LEU A 38 -10.87 10.66 6.11
C LEU A 38 -11.22 9.29 5.52
N LEU A 39 -10.56 8.91 4.43
CA LEU A 39 -10.71 7.58 3.83
C LEU A 39 -10.23 6.49 4.79
N GLU A 40 -9.06 6.67 5.40
CA GLU A 40 -8.54 5.75 6.43
C GLU A 40 -9.53 5.59 7.58
N LYS A 41 -10.02 6.71 8.11
CA LYS A 41 -10.98 6.71 9.21
C LYS A 41 -12.26 5.95 8.86
N GLU A 42 -12.77 6.13 7.65
CA GLU A 42 -13.97 5.42 7.19
C GLU A 42 -13.72 3.93 6.98
N LEU A 43 -12.58 3.57 6.39
CA LEU A 43 -12.20 2.16 6.21
C LEU A 43 -12.02 1.42 7.53
N ARG A 44 -11.42 2.05 8.53
CA ARG A 44 -11.29 1.47 9.88
C ARG A 44 -12.65 1.19 10.52
N LYS A 45 -13.65 2.04 10.29
CA LYS A 45 -15.05 1.79 10.75
C LYS A 45 -15.69 0.59 10.06
N GLN A 46 -15.32 0.33 8.82
CA GLN A 46 -15.80 -0.80 8.01
C GLN A 46 -14.96 -2.07 8.20
N ASP A 47 -14.18 -2.13 9.27
CA ASP A 47 -13.38 -3.29 9.69
C ASP A 47 -12.22 -3.67 8.75
N TYR A 48 -11.71 -2.71 7.96
CA TYR A 48 -10.45 -2.89 7.25
C TYR A 48 -9.25 -2.64 8.17
N LEU A 49 -8.18 -3.39 7.97
CA LEU A 49 -6.87 -3.05 8.50
C LEU A 49 -6.19 -2.09 7.51
N VAL A 50 -5.92 -0.86 7.93
CA VAL A 50 -5.37 0.17 7.06
C VAL A 50 -3.91 0.45 7.40
N LEU A 51 -3.03 0.25 6.44
CA LEU A 51 -1.61 0.59 6.53
C LEU A 51 -1.40 1.92 5.80
N SER A 52 -1.33 3.02 6.55
CA SER A 52 -1.21 4.37 6.02
C SER A 52 0.22 4.87 6.18
N LEU A 53 0.95 4.98 5.08
CA LEU A 53 2.37 5.34 5.02
C LEU A 53 2.54 6.66 4.26
N SER A 54 3.68 7.35 4.50
CA SER A 54 4.08 8.54 3.75
C SER A 54 5.56 8.47 3.36
N PHE A 55 5.85 8.83 2.12
CA PHE A 55 7.23 8.96 1.65
C PHE A 55 7.78 10.39 1.75
N GLU A 56 7.12 11.26 2.51
CA GLU A 56 7.54 12.66 2.64
C GLU A 56 8.97 12.81 3.19
N ALA A 57 9.35 11.99 4.15
CA ALA A 57 10.67 12.01 4.80
C ALA A 57 11.40 10.65 4.67
N ALA A 58 11.19 9.93 3.57
CA ALA A 58 11.68 8.57 3.38
C ALA A 58 12.86 8.48 2.40
N ASP A 59 13.67 9.52 2.25
CA ASP A 59 14.79 9.53 1.28
C ASP A 59 15.76 8.36 1.50
N GLU A 60 16.04 8.01 2.76
CA GLU A 60 16.92 6.90 3.14
C GLU A 60 16.39 5.52 2.69
N TYR A 61 15.07 5.38 2.51
CA TYR A 61 14.47 4.12 2.06
C TYR A 61 14.91 3.75 0.63
N PHE A 62 15.27 4.76 -0.17
CA PHE A 62 15.58 4.57 -1.58
C PHE A 62 17.09 4.41 -1.87
N GLU A 63 17.89 4.20 -0.85
CA GLU A 63 19.33 3.92 -0.99
C GLU A 63 19.59 2.47 -1.42
N SER A 64 18.77 1.53 -0.96
CA SER A 64 18.89 0.12 -1.32
C SER A 64 17.54 -0.63 -1.18
N LEU A 65 17.46 -1.82 -1.78
CA LEU A 65 16.30 -2.70 -1.59
C LEU A 65 16.13 -3.12 -0.12
N GLY A 66 17.23 -3.30 0.60
CA GLY A 66 17.24 -3.59 2.03
C GLY A 66 16.65 -2.44 2.83
N SER A 67 17.14 -1.21 2.60
CA SER A 67 16.66 0.00 3.27
C SER A 67 15.16 0.20 3.07
N LEU A 68 14.68 0.03 1.84
CA LEU A 68 13.24 0.14 1.55
C LEU A 68 12.43 -0.95 2.27
N ALA A 69 12.89 -2.20 2.22
CA ALA A 69 12.16 -3.30 2.86
C ALA A 69 12.10 -3.15 4.38
N GLU A 70 13.19 -2.73 5.00
CA GLU A 70 13.25 -2.47 6.45
C GLU A 70 12.39 -1.26 6.82
N GLY A 71 12.52 -0.14 6.10
CA GLY A 71 11.73 1.06 6.34
C GLY A 71 10.23 0.79 6.24
N LEU A 72 9.78 0.14 5.18
CA LEU A 72 8.39 -0.27 5.03
C LEU A 72 7.93 -1.23 6.13
N SER A 73 8.82 -2.14 6.55
CA SER A 73 8.50 -3.07 7.64
C SER A 73 8.29 -2.36 8.98
N LEU A 74 9.09 -1.33 9.28
CA LEU A 74 8.94 -0.51 10.48
C LEU A 74 7.67 0.35 10.44
N ASP A 75 7.40 1.01 9.33
CA ASP A 75 6.19 1.84 9.17
C ASP A 75 4.92 0.99 9.29
N ILE A 76 4.93 -0.20 8.70
CA ILE A 76 3.80 -1.14 8.82
C ILE A 76 3.65 -1.61 10.26
N GLU A 77 4.73 -1.93 10.95
CA GLU A 77 4.68 -2.31 12.38
C GLU A 77 4.01 -1.22 13.23
N GLU A 78 4.35 0.04 13.00
CA GLU A 78 3.72 1.17 13.70
C GLU A 78 2.21 1.20 13.45
N CYS A 79 1.77 1.07 12.19
CA CYS A 79 0.35 0.97 11.84
C CYS A 79 -0.36 -0.21 12.53
N LEU A 80 0.29 -1.36 12.63
CA LEU A 80 -0.27 -2.54 13.30
C LEU A 80 -0.45 -2.31 14.81
N ARG A 81 0.54 -1.68 15.45
CA ARG A 81 0.47 -1.34 16.88
C ARG A 81 -0.64 -0.33 17.17
N GLU A 82 -0.78 0.71 16.36
CA GLU A 82 -1.84 1.71 16.49
C GLU A 82 -3.25 1.13 16.39
N GLN A 83 -3.42 0.08 15.60
CA GLN A 83 -4.72 -0.56 15.39
C GLN A 83 -4.98 -1.75 16.31
N ASN A 84 -4.13 -1.97 17.32
CA ASN A 84 -4.26 -3.04 18.30
C ASN A 84 -4.46 -4.41 17.67
N VAL A 85 -3.65 -4.72 16.66
CA VAL A 85 -3.65 -6.03 16.02
C VAL A 85 -3.19 -7.09 17.02
N ASP A 86 -3.66 -8.33 16.87
CA ASP A 86 -3.32 -9.45 17.75
C ASP A 86 -1.81 -9.58 17.96
N GLU A 87 -1.39 -9.79 19.21
CA GLU A 87 0.03 -9.83 19.59
C GLU A 87 0.80 -10.91 18.83
N LYS A 88 0.18 -12.04 18.53
CA LYS A 88 0.82 -13.11 17.73
C LYS A 88 1.11 -12.67 16.29
N VAL A 89 0.25 -11.84 15.72
CA VAL A 89 0.47 -11.27 14.38
C VAL A 89 1.63 -10.28 14.42
N LEU A 90 1.72 -9.45 15.48
CA LEU A 90 2.84 -8.54 15.69
C LEU A 90 4.16 -9.28 15.90
N GLU A 91 4.19 -10.30 16.74
CA GLU A 91 5.39 -11.12 16.97
C GLU A 91 5.89 -11.74 15.66
N GLU A 92 4.99 -12.25 14.85
CA GLU A 92 5.37 -12.80 13.55
C GLU A 92 5.83 -11.73 12.56
N TRP A 93 5.20 -10.55 12.58
CA TRP A 93 5.65 -9.43 11.77
C TRP A 93 7.06 -8.96 12.13
N ASN A 94 7.47 -9.05 13.38
CA ASN A 94 8.76 -8.59 13.89
C ASN A 94 9.97 -9.45 13.47
N HIS A 95 9.77 -10.51 12.71
CA HIS A 95 10.89 -11.25 12.14
C HIS A 95 11.71 -10.37 11.20
N SER A 96 13.03 -10.48 11.28
CA SER A 96 13.97 -9.69 10.49
C SER A 96 13.81 -9.89 8.98
N ILE A 97 14.07 -8.84 8.22
CA ILE A 97 14.17 -8.89 6.77
C ILE A 97 15.48 -9.61 6.37
N SER A 98 15.43 -10.47 5.37
CA SER A 98 16.62 -11.13 4.83
C SER A 98 17.51 -10.12 4.09
N GLU A 99 18.75 -9.98 4.49
CA GLU A 99 19.72 -9.11 3.81
C GLU A 99 19.94 -9.52 2.34
N ARG A 100 19.96 -10.82 2.08
CA ARG A 100 20.21 -11.37 0.73
C ARG A 100 19.02 -11.19 -0.22
N PHE A 101 17.79 -11.32 0.29
CA PHE A 101 16.55 -11.27 -0.51
C PHE A 101 15.50 -10.38 0.17
N PRO A 102 15.75 -9.06 0.32
CA PRO A 102 14.90 -8.19 1.13
C PRO A 102 13.48 -8.08 0.59
N MET A 103 13.29 -7.93 -0.71
CA MET A 103 11.95 -7.83 -1.31
C MET A 103 11.15 -9.12 -1.19
N ARG A 104 11.80 -10.28 -1.35
CA ARG A 104 11.14 -11.57 -1.15
C ARG A 104 10.73 -11.77 0.31
N SER A 105 11.58 -11.39 1.24
CA SER A 105 11.32 -11.45 2.68
C SER A 105 10.13 -10.55 3.04
N LEU A 106 10.12 -9.31 2.57
CA LEU A 106 8.98 -8.39 2.74
C LEU A 106 7.69 -8.98 2.15
N GLY A 107 7.76 -9.54 0.96
CA GLY A 107 6.62 -10.19 0.32
C GLY A 107 6.03 -11.33 1.14
N THR A 108 6.86 -12.15 1.76
CA THR A 108 6.43 -13.23 2.66
C THR A 108 5.76 -12.68 3.92
N LYS A 109 6.33 -11.64 4.54
CA LYS A 109 5.72 -10.95 5.69
C LYS A 109 4.33 -10.40 5.35
N ILE A 110 4.18 -9.75 4.19
CA ILE A 110 2.90 -9.21 3.71
C ILE A 110 1.87 -10.34 3.56
N SER A 111 2.23 -11.45 2.93
CA SER A 111 1.31 -12.59 2.76
C SER A 111 0.87 -13.19 4.08
N ASN A 112 1.79 -13.33 5.02
CA ASN A 112 1.49 -13.85 6.36
C ASN A 112 0.56 -12.90 7.13
N LEU A 113 0.84 -11.61 7.10
CA LEU A 113 -0.03 -10.59 7.69
C LEU A 113 -1.46 -10.68 7.14
N CYS A 114 -1.60 -10.64 5.81
CA CYS A 114 -2.91 -10.67 5.16
C CYS A 114 -3.69 -11.97 5.42
N ARG A 115 -2.98 -13.09 5.63
CA ARG A 115 -3.60 -14.38 5.94
C ARG A 115 -4.06 -14.47 7.40
N LYS A 116 -3.33 -13.87 8.33
CA LYS A 116 -3.49 -14.08 9.78
C LYS A 116 -4.22 -12.98 10.52
N CYS A 117 -4.26 -11.74 9.97
CA CYS A 117 -4.88 -10.61 10.67
C CYS A 117 -6.42 -10.68 10.77
N GLY A 118 -7.07 -11.57 10.02
CA GLY A 118 -8.52 -11.74 10.04
C GLY A 118 -9.32 -10.62 9.38
N LYS A 119 -8.66 -9.64 8.78
CA LYS A 119 -9.27 -8.48 8.12
C LYS A 119 -8.75 -8.31 6.71
N LYS A 120 -9.51 -7.62 5.86
CA LYS A 120 -9.00 -7.14 4.57
C LYS A 120 -8.01 -6.01 4.81
N VAL A 121 -6.81 -6.12 4.24
CA VAL A 121 -5.73 -5.16 4.42
C VAL A 121 -5.68 -4.19 3.25
N VAL A 122 -5.71 -2.90 3.55
CA VAL A 122 -5.56 -1.82 2.58
C VAL A 122 -4.24 -1.09 2.84
N LEU A 123 -3.37 -1.03 1.83
CA LEU A 123 -2.15 -0.23 1.86
C LEU A 123 -2.40 1.13 1.21
N MET A 124 -2.07 2.21 1.91
CA MET A 124 -2.10 3.57 1.39
C MET A 124 -0.72 4.18 1.54
N ILE A 125 -0.17 4.74 0.47
CA ILE A 125 1.12 5.44 0.51
C ILE A 125 0.95 6.83 -0.10
N ASP A 126 1.20 7.86 0.70
CA ASP A 126 1.22 9.25 0.26
C ASP A 126 2.61 9.70 -0.20
N GLU A 127 2.68 10.76 -0.99
CA GLU A 127 3.91 11.39 -1.50
C GLU A 127 4.79 10.45 -2.36
N VAL A 128 4.17 9.54 -3.11
CA VAL A 128 4.91 8.57 -3.95
C VAL A 128 5.62 9.21 -5.15
N ASP A 129 5.24 10.42 -5.54
CA ASP A 129 5.85 11.16 -6.66
C ASP A 129 7.33 11.48 -6.44
N LYS A 130 7.77 11.65 -5.19
CA LYS A 130 9.19 11.86 -4.87
C LYS A 130 10.08 10.68 -5.23
N SER A 131 9.53 9.49 -5.32
CA SER A 131 10.23 8.24 -5.61
C SER A 131 9.82 7.59 -6.91
N SER A 132 8.98 8.24 -7.72
CA SER A 132 8.38 7.65 -8.93
C SER A 132 9.40 7.17 -9.98
N ASP A 133 10.55 7.80 -10.07
CA ASP A 133 11.64 7.46 -11.00
C ASP A 133 12.73 6.58 -10.35
N ASN A 134 12.60 6.29 -9.05
CA ASN A 134 13.60 5.50 -8.33
C ASN A 134 13.44 4.00 -8.64
N GLN A 135 14.53 3.36 -9.09
CA GLN A 135 14.54 1.95 -9.47
C GLN A 135 14.18 1.01 -8.29
N ILE A 136 14.54 1.38 -7.07
CA ILE A 136 14.26 0.61 -5.87
C ILE A 136 12.75 0.62 -5.59
N PHE A 137 12.11 1.80 -5.70
CA PHE A 137 10.65 1.90 -5.58
C PHE A 137 9.93 1.13 -6.70
N LEU A 138 10.45 1.16 -7.92
CA LEU A 138 9.91 0.39 -9.03
C LEU A 138 9.97 -1.13 -8.77
N SER A 139 11.00 -1.61 -8.09
CA SER A 139 11.10 -3.01 -7.65
C SER A 139 10.03 -3.37 -6.63
N PHE A 140 9.70 -2.48 -5.72
CA PHE A 140 8.59 -2.65 -4.79
C PHE A 140 7.22 -2.70 -5.51
N LEU A 141 7.00 -1.83 -6.49
CA LEU A 141 5.79 -1.90 -7.32
C LEU A 141 5.70 -3.23 -8.10
N GLY A 142 6.83 -3.73 -8.57
CA GLY A 142 6.93 -5.05 -9.19
C GLY A 142 6.50 -6.17 -8.24
N LEU A 143 6.94 -6.11 -6.97
CA LEU A 143 6.52 -7.03 -5.92
C LEU A 143 5.00 -6.97 -5.70
N LEU A 144 4.43 -5.79 -5.54
CA LEU A 144 2.99 -5.62 -5.35
C LEU A 144 2.19 -6.21 -6.52
N ARG A 145 2.64 -5.95 -7.73
CA ARG A 145 2.01 -6.48 -8.94
C ARG A 145 2.08 -8.00 -9.02
N GLU A 146 3.25 -8.58 -8.78
CA GLU A 146 3.43 -10.05 -8.77
C GLU A 146 2.48 -10.71 -7.77
N LYS A 147 2.40 -10.17 -6.57
CA LYS A 147 1.52 -10.68 -5.52
C LYS A 147 0.05 -10.54 -5.90
N TYR A 148 -0.33 -9.42 -6.48
CA TYR A 148 -1.69 -9.21 -6.99
C TYR A 148 -2.08 -10.25 -8.03
N LEU A 149 -1.24 -10.49 -9.04
CA LEU A 149 -1.50 -11.46 -10.09
C LEU A 149 -1.58 -12.90 -9.53
N LYS A 150 -0.70 -13.28 -8.62
CA LYS A 150 -0.76 -14.59 -7.94
C LYS A 150 -2.03 -14.73 -7.08
N CYS A 151 -2.46 -13.67 -6.43
CA CYS A 151 -3.69 -13.66 -5.66
C CYS A 151 -4.92 -13.86 -6.56
N GLN A 152 -4.97 -13.21 -7.71
CA GLN A 152 -6.04 -13.40 -8.71
C GLN A 152 -6.09 -14.85 -9.26
N GLN A 153 -4.98 -15.54 -9.26
CA GLN A 153 -4.87 -16.95 -9.65
C GLN A 153 -5.15 -17.94 -8.49
N GLY A 154 -5.49 -17.44 -7.29
CA GLY A 154 -5.68 -18.26 -6.11
C GLY A 154 -4.40 -18.87 -5.52
N LYS A 155 -3.21 -18.37 -5.92
CA LYS A 155 -1.90 -18.93 -5.54
C LYS A 155 -1.27 -18.24 -4.34
N ASN A 156 -1.74 -17.06 -3.97
CA ASN A 156 -1.17 -16.29 -2.86
C ASN A 156 -2.22 -15.39 -2.21
N VAL A 157 -1.89 -14.87 -1.04
CA VAL A 157 -2.69 -13.86 -0.32
C VAL A 157 -1.87 -12.58 -0.23
N THR A 158 -2.49 -11.43 -0.47
CA THR A 158 -1.85 -10.12 -0.45
C THR A 158 -2.83 -9.02 -0.04
N PHE A 159 -2.41 -7.77 -0.08
CA PHE A 159 -3.27 -6.63 0.17
C PHE A 159 -4.57 -6.71 -0.65
N HIS A 160 -5.69 -6.43 -0.02
CA HIS A 160 -6.98 -6.36 -0.68
C HIS A 160 -7.03 -5.21 -1.68
N SER A 161 -6.52 -4.04 -1.30
CA SER A 161 -6.41 -2.86 -2.15
C SER A 161 -5.11 -2.10 -1.84
N VAL A 162 -4.56 -1.42 -2.84
CA VAL A 162 -3.41 -0.52 -2.70
C VAL A 162 -3.73 0.82 -3.31
N ILE A 163 -3.49 1.89 -2.54
CA ILE A 163 -3.71 3.28 -2.94
C ILE A 163 -2.37 4.00 -2.92
N LEU A 164 -1.96 4.51 -4.07
CA LEU A 164 -0.78 5.37 -4.18
C LEU A 164 -1.21 6.79 -4.47
N ALA A 165 -0.78 7.74 -3.66
CA ALA A 165 -1.14 9.14 -3.80
C ALA A 165 0.09 10.03 -4.03
N GLY A 166 -0.02 10.98 -4.96
CA GLY A 166 1.04 11.92 -5.32
C GLY A 166 0.50 13.17 -5.98
N VAL A 167 1.40 14.12 -6.27
CA VAL A 167 1.06 15.45 -6.81
C VAL A 167 1.02 15.48 -8.33
N TYR A 168 1.90 14.72 -8.99
CA TYR A 168 2.05 14.72 -10.44
C TYR A 168 1.46 13.48 -11.10
N ASP A 169 1.38 13.54 -12.43
CA ASP A 169 0.85 12.47 -13.26
C ASP A 169 1.62 11.16 -13.06
N ILE A 170 1.04 10.26 -12.31
CA ILE A 170 1.58 8.94 -12.01
C ILE A 170 1.24 7.95 -13.14
N LYS A 171 1.19 8.39 -14.39
CA LYS A 171 0.89 7.53 -15.57
C LYS A 171 1.78 6.31 -15.61
N THR A 172 3.07 6.50 -15.33
CA THR A 172 4.05 5.41 -15.28
C THR A 172 3.73 4.39 -14.18
N LEU A 173 3.24 4.83 -13.02
CA LEU A 173 2.81 3.96 -11.94
C LEU A 173 1.52 3.24 -12.28
N LYS A 174 0.56 3.93 -12.90
CA LYS A 174 -0.69 3.31 -13.39
C LYS A 174 -0.41 2.17 -14.37
N LEU A 175 0.49 2.38 -15.32
CA LEU A 175 0.89 1.35 -16.28
C LEU A 175 1.58 0.15 -15.63
N LYS A 176 2.23 0.34 -14.48
CA LYS A 176 2.91 -0.73 -13.74
C LYS A 176 2.00 -1.47 -12.77
N LEU A 177 1.00 -0.81 -12.21
CA LEU A 177 0.02 -1.41 -11.30
C LEU A 177 -1.17 -2.02 -12.03
N GLN A 178 -1.63 -1.35 -13.07
CA GLN A 178 -2.69 -1.88 -13.92
C GLN A 178 -2.10 -2.93 -14.84
N ASP A 179 -2.63 -4.14 -14.76
CA ASP A 179 -2.28 -5.16 -15.71
C ASP A 179 -2.57 -4.71 -17.14
N ARG A 180 -1.72 -5.13 -18.07
CA ARG A 180 -1.95 -4.97 -19.50
C ARG A 180 -3.20 -5.75 -19.94
N LYS A 181 -4.37 -5.36 -19.46
CA LYS A 181 -5.65 -5.85 -20.04
C LYS A 181 -5.92 -5.29 -21.43
N SER A 182 -5.00 -4.56 -22.00
CA SER A 182 -5.12 -3.94 -23.31
C SER A 182 -3.99 -4.29 -24.26
N VAL A 183 -3.46 -5.51 -24.17
CA VAL A 183 -2.64 -6.07 -25.24
C VAL A 183 -3.29 -7.35 -25.71
N VAL A 184 -4.32 -7.16 -26.44
CA VAL A 184 -4.70 -8.01 -27.56
C VAL A 184 -4.77 -7.13 -28.77
#